data_f6d24049c405c14ede1736878612d80c
#
_entry.id   f6d24049c405c14ede1736878612d80c
#
_cell.length_a   1.000
_cell.length_b   1.000
_cell.length_c   1.000
_cell.angle_alpha   90.00
_cell.angle_beta   90.00
_cell.angle_gamma   90.00
#
_symmetry.space_group_name_H-M   'P 1'
#
loop_
_entity.id
_entity.type
_entity.pdbx_description
1 polymer ?
#
loop_
_entity_poly.entity_id
_entity_poly.type
_entity_poly.pdbx_seq_one_letter_code
_entity_poly.pdbx_strand_id
1 'polypeptide(L)'
;MTRIKRGYIVRKRRTKIRLFTSSFCGAHSGLTRTITQQKIKALVSAHRDRDRKKRDFRDLWISRINAVIGENPKKRYYSYRNLMYNLYKRQLLLNRKIVAQIAILKGNCLFMIANEIIKSKFPGD
;
A
#
# COMPACT_ATOMS: atom_id res chain seq x y z
N MET A 1 -42.45 -33.51 -23.91
CA MET A 1 -41.27 -32.65 -23.73
C MET A 1 -40.08 -33.48 -23.24
N THR A 2 -38.99 -33.51 -23.99
CA THR A 2 -37.78 -34.25 -23.61
C THR A 2 -36.95 -33.41 -22.61
N ARG A 3 -36.75 -33.95 -21.41
CA ARG A 3 -35.93 -33.28 -20.39
C ARG A 3 -34.46 -33.38 -20.71
N ILE A 4 -33.78 -32.26 -20.92
CA ILE A 4 -32.32 -32.21 -21.13
C ILE A 4 -31.59 -32.44 -19.79
N LYS A 5 -30.69 -33.43 -19.74
CA LYS A 5 -29.87 -33.75 -18.56
C LYS A 5 -28.75 -32.70 -18.41
N ARG A 6 -28.85 -31.77 -17.45
CA ARG A 6 -27.87 -30.72 -17.20
C ARG A 6 -27.03 -30.91 -15.92
N GLY A 7 -27.13 -32.08 -15.28
CA GLY A 7 -26.50 -32.36 -13.99
C GLY A 7 -24.96 -32.18 -14.01
N TYR A 8 -24.30 -32.64 -15.05
CA TYR A 8 -22.85 -32.54 -15.20
C TYR A 8 -22.40 -31.07 -15.28
N ILE A 9 -23.07 -30.25 -16.10
CA ILE A 9 -22.75 -28.83 -16.28
C ILE A 9 -22.87 -28.04 -14.97
N VAL A 10 -23.99 -28.30 -14.25
CA VAL A 10 -24.25 -27.69 -12.94
C VAL A 10 -23.18 -28.05 -11.92
N ARG A 11 -22.80 -29.36 -11.87
CA ARG A 11 -21.74 -29.84 -10.98
C ARG A 11 -20.40 -29.20 -11.29
N LYS A 12 -19.99 -29.13 -12.54
CA LYS A 12 -18.75 -28.46 -13.00
C LYS A 12 -18.71 -26.99 -12.60
N ARG A 13 -19.81 -26.25 -12.81
CA ARG A 13 -19.93 -24.85 -12.39
C ARG A 13 -19.79 -24.69 -10.87
N ARG A 14 -20.47 -25.51 -10.08
CA ARG A 14 -20.39 -25.47 -8.61
C ARG A 14 -18.98 -25.77 -8.11
N THR A 15 -18.32 -26.78 -8.68
CA THR A 15 -16.93 -27.13 -8.32
C THR A 15 -15.98 -25.97 -8.61
N LYS A 16 -16.10 -25.32 -9.76
CA LYS A 16 -15.27 -24.14 -10.11
C LYS A 16 -15.44 -22.99 -9.11
N ILE A 17 -16.66 -22.74 -8.64
CA ILE A 17 -16.91 -21.69 -7.66
C ILE A 17 -16.36 -22.09 -6.28
N ARG A 18 -16.52 -23.37 -5.87
CA ARG A 18 -15.98 -23.89 -4.60
C ARG A 18 -14.46 -23.84 -4.52
N LEU A 19 -13.77 -24.12 -5.62
CA LEU A 19 -12.30 -24.01 -5.69
C LEU A 19 -11.82 -22.58 -5.37
N PHE A 20 -12.52 -21.57 -5.86
CA PHE A 20 -12.19 -20.17 -5.54
C PHE A 20 -12.38 -19.84 -4.06
N THR A 21 -13.38 -20.41 -3.41
CA THR A 21 -13.77 -20.08 -2.02
C THR A 21 -13.31 -21.13 -1.01
N SER A 22 -12.44 -22.05 -1.39
CA SER A 22 -12.00 -23.18 -0.54
C SER A 22 -11.38 -22.75 0.78
N SER A 23 -10.73 -21.58 0.82
CA SER A 23 -10.09 -21.01 2.02
C SER A 23 -11.02 -20.13 2.87
N PHE A 24 -12.29 -19.95 2.47
CA PHE A 24 -13.22 -19.11 3.22
C PHE A 24 -13.75 -19.82 4.47
N CYS A 25 -13.94 -19.04 5.55
CA CYS A 25 -14.39 -19.61 6.83
C CYS A 25 -15.85 -20.07 6.81
N GLY A 26 -16.12 -21.20 7.46
CA GLY A 26 -17.44 -21.69 7.76
C GLY A 26 -18.29 -22.00 6.52
N ALA A 27 -19.57 -21.63 6.58
CA ALA A 27 -20.55 -21.87 5.52
C ALA A 27 -20.21 -21.20 4.17
N HIS A 28 -19.33 -20.21 4.17
CA HIS A 28 -18.94 -19.48 2.97
C HIS A 28 -18.06 -20.28 2.01
N SER A 29 -17.49 -21.40 2.45
CA SER A 29 -16.79 -22.37 1.58
C SER A 29 -17.67 -23.55 1.16
N GLY A 30 -18.74 -23.84 1.90
CA GLY A 30 -19.57 -25.04 1.74
C GLY A 30 -20.88 -24.86 0.98
N LEU A 31 -21.69 -23.88 1.37
CA LEU A 31 -23.03 -23.66 0.85
C LEU A 31 -23.05 -22.92 -0.48
N THR A 32 -23.56 -23.55 -1.54
CA THR A 32 -23.53 -23.02 -2.91
C THR A 32 -24.16 -21.63 -3.06
N ARG A 33 -25.20 -21.29 -2.29
CA ARG A 33 -25.88 -20.00 -2.34
C ARG A 33 -24.98 -18.88 -1.77
N THR A 34 -24.43 -19.11 -0.58
CA THR A 34 -23.56 -18.15 0.10
C THR A 34 -22.22 -17.98 -0.60
N ILE A 35 -21.64 -19.06 -1.13
CA ILE A 35 -20.39 -19.04 -1.90
C ILE A 35 -20.45 -18.05 -3.05
N THR A 36 -21.53 -18.04 -3.83
CA THR A 36 -21.66 -17.14 -4.99
C THR A 36 -21.66 -15.67 -4.55
N GLN A 37 -22.40 -15.35 -3.50
CA GLN A 37 -22.44 -13.99 -2.94
C GLN A 37 -21.09 -13.56 -2.38
N GLN A 38 -20.43 -14.42 -1.64
CA GLN A 38 -19.13 -14.11 -1.03
C GLN A 38 -18.01 -13.96 -2.07
N LYS A 39 -18.04 -14.76 -3.15
CA LYS A 39 -17.13 -14.58 -4.29
C LYS A 39 -17.28 -13.20 -4.90
N ILE A 40 -18.51 -12.74 -5.15
CA ILE A 40 -18.75 -11.41 -5.72
C ILE A 40 -18.24 -10.31 -4.77
N LYS A 41 -18.58 -10.41 -3.47
CA LYS A 41 -18.11 -9.47 -2.45
C LYS A 41 -16.58 -9.41 -2.38
N ALA A 42 -15.91 -10.56 -2.40
CA ALA A 42 -14.45 -10.62 -2.37
C ALA A 42 -13.82 -9.95 -3.58
N LEU A 43 -14.36 -10.16 -4.78
CA LEU A 43 -13.84 -9.55 -6.00
C LEU A 43 -14.07 -8.04 -6.04
N VAL A 44 -15.22 -7.55 -5.56
CA VAL A 44 -15.51 -6.11 -5.44
C VAL A 44 -14.58 -5.45 -4.43
N SER A 45 -14.39 -6.08 -3.26
CA SER A 45 -13.45 -5.59 -2.25
C SER A 45 -12.02 -5.54 -2.78
N ALA A 46 -11.57 -6.60 -3.46
CA ALA A 46 -10.24 -6.65 -4.06
C ALA A 46 -10.03 -5.55 -5.13
N HIS A 47 -11.06 -5.22 -5.91
CA HIS A 47 -11.01 -4.14 -6.87
C HIS A 47 -10.81 -2.79 -6.18
N ARG A 48 -11.64 -2.50 -5.18
CA ARG A 48 -11.54 -1.26 -4.38
C ARG A 48 -10.19 -1.16 -3.66
N ASP A 49 -9.71 -2.25 -3.09
CA ASP A 49 -8.47 -2.27 -2.31
C ASP A 49 -7.23 -2.09 -3.19
N ARG A 50 -7.27 -2.51 -4.47
CA ARG A 50 -6.21 -2.19 -5.44
C ARG A 50 -6.07 -0.70 -5.69
N ASP A 51 -7.14 0.06 -5.70
CA ASP A 51 -7.08 1.53 -5.82
C ASP A 51 -6.59 2.20 -4.53
N ARG A 52 -7.04 1.70 -3.37
CA ARG A 52 -6.59 2.19 -2.06
C ARG A 52 -5.11 1.89 -1.79
N LYS A 53 -4.60 0.78 -2.26
CA LYS A 53 -3.21 0.32 -2.03
C LYS A 53 -2.17 1.40 -2.37
N LYS A 54 -2.39 2.18 -3.41
CA LYS A 54 -1.49 3.28 -3.80
C LYS A 54 -1.41 4.35 -2.69
N ARG A 55 -2.55 4.66 -2.07
CA ARG A 55 -2.64 5.64 -0.99
C ARG A 55 -2.04 5.10 0.30
N ASP A 56 -2.34 3.87 0.64
CA ASP A 56 -1.82 3.20 1.84
C ASP A 56 -0.28 3.12 1.81
N PHE A 57 0.31 2.78 0.66
CA PHE A 57 1.76 2.79 0.51
C PHE A 57 2.36 4.19 0.64
N ARG A 58 1.69 5.22 0.13
CA ARG A 58 2.16 6.59 0.27
C ARG A 58 2.18 7.03 1.73
N ASP A 59 1.13 6.72 2.47
CA ASP A 59 1.04 7.02 3.90
C ASP A 59 2.11 6.26 4.70
N LEU A 60 2.38 5.01 4.33
CA LEU A 60 3.47 4.22 4.90
C LEU A 60 4.86 4.86 4.64
N TRP A 61 5.13 5.33 3.43
CA TRP A 61 6.40 6.02 3.13
C TRP A 61 6.54 7.31 3.92
N ILE A 62 5.48 8.10 4.05
CA ILE A 62 5.47 9.33 4.84
C ILE A 62 5.79 9.03 6.32
N SER A 63 5.14 8.01 6.88
CA SER A 63 5.38 7.59 8.26
C SER A 63 6.83 7.15 8.51
N ARG A 64 7.40 6.38 7.61
CA ARG A 64 8.81 5.93 7.69
C ARG A 64 9.80 7.10 7.61
N ILE A 65 9.58 8.04 6.70
CA ILE A 65 10.42 9.23 6.57
C ILE A 65 10.31 10.09 7.83
N ASN A 66 9.10 10.31 8.35
CA ASN A 66 8.89 11.09 9.57
C ASN A 66 9.55 10.44 10.80
N ALA A 67 9.50 9.12 10.93
CA ALA A 67 10.13 8.41 12.04
C ALA A 67 11.63 8.71 12.10
N VAL A 68 12.34 8.50 10.99
CA VAL A 68 13.80 8.73 10.93
C VAL A 68 14.14 10.20 11.14
N ILE A 69 13.41 11.12 10.51
CA ILE A 69 13.69 12.56 10.66
C ILE A 69 13.42 13.05 12.09
N GLY A 70 12.39 12.48 12.74
CA GLY A 70 11.99 12.83 14.12
C GLY A 70 12.97 12.34 15.20
N GLU A 71 13.80 11.33 14.92
CA GLU A 71 14.79 10.80 15.87
C GLU A 71 15.91 11.81 16.22
N ASN A 72 16.06 12.88 15.49
CA ASN A 72 17.12 13.86 15.72
C ASN A 72 16.70 14.94 16.73
N PRO A 73 17.15 14.88 18.01
CA PRO A 73 16.68 15.76 19.08
C PRO A 73 17.07 17.23 18.88
N LYS A 74 18.10 17.51 18.07
CA LYS A 74 18.61 18.88 17.84
C LYS A 74 17.80 19.66 16.82
N LYS A 75 16.77 19.07 16.19
CA LYS A 75 16.18 19.68 14.99
C LYS A 75 14.66 19.63 14.97
N ARG A 76 14.03 20.46 15.81
CA ARG A 76 12.57 20.75 15.81
C ARG A 76 12.00 21.18 14.44
N TYR A 77 12.84 21.50 13.47
CA TYR A 77 12.44 22.05 12.16
C TYR A 77 12.35 21.00 11.04
N TYR A 78 12.68 19.73 11.32
CA TYR A 78 12.63 18.67 10.32
C TYR A 78 11.29 17.95 10.35
N SER A 79 10.45 18.28 9.40
CA SER A 79 9.25 17.51 9.10
C SER A 79 9.33 16.99 7.66
N TYR A 80 8.64 15.91 7.38
CA TYR A 80 8.47 15.39 6.03
C TYR A 80 8.07 16.49 5.03
N ARG A 81 7.14 17.38 5.43
CA ARG A 81 6.67 18.47 4.59
C ARG A 81 7.80 19.40 4.17
N ASN A 82 8.64 19.80 5.13
CA ASN A 82 9.78 20.68 4.88
C ASN A 82 10.84 20.00 4.04
N LEU A 83 11.14 18.71 4.30
CA LEU A 83 12.08 17.94 3.49
C LEU A 83 11.64 17.91 2.02
N MET A 84 10.39 17.48 1.76
CA MET A 84 9.89 17.37 0.40
C MET A 84 9.79 18.70 -0.32
N TYR A 85 9.38 19.76 0.37
CA TYR A 85 9.37 21.11 -0.20
C TYR A 85 10.78 21.56 -0.64
N ASN A 86 11.77 21.35 0.22
CA ASN A 86 13.15 21.74 -0.09
C ASN A 86 13.78 20.90 -1.19
N LEU A 87 13.48 19.57 -1.24
CA LEU A 87 13.87 18.70 -2.34
C LEU A 87 13.35 19.21 -3.68
N TYR A 88 12.06 19.54 -3.75
CA TYR A 88 11.48 20.10 -4.97
C TYR A 88 12.04 21.47 -5.34
N LYS A 89 12.23 22.35 -4.36
CA LYS A 89 12.81 23.68 -4.60
C LYS A 89 14.22 23.60 -5.20
N ARG A 90 14.99 22.56 -4.85
CA ARG A 90 16.32 22.29 -5.39
C ARG A 90 16.34 21.43 -6.64
N GLN A 91 15.18 21.11 -7.18
CA GLN A 91 15.03 20.22 -8.34
C GLN A 91 15.66 18.82 -8.16
N LEU A 92 15.79 18.36 -6.92
CA LEU A 92 16.19 17.00 -6.60
C LEU A 92 14.98 16.07 -6.76
N LEU A 93 14.89 15.40 -7.91
CA LEU A 93 13.75 14.58 -8.30
C LEU A 93 13.76 13.19 -7.64
N LEU A 94 13.84 13.17 -6.30
CA LEU A 94 13.71 11.92 -5.53
C LEU A 94 12.24 11.66 -5.22
N ASN A 95 11.74 10.50 -5.64
CA ASN A 95 10.39 10.10 -5.30
C ASN A 95 10.29 9.60 -3.84
N ARG A 96 9.09 9.67 -3.25
CA ARG A 96 8.83 9.30 -1.86
C ARG A 96 9.23 7.88 -1.52
N LYS A 97 9.08 6.96 -2.47
CA LYS A 97 9.46 5.55 -2.31
C LYS A 97 10.95 5.40 -2.09
N ILE A 98 11.77 6.06 -2.90
CA ILE A 98 13.24 6.03 -2.79
C ILE A 98 13.69 6.68 -1.49
N VAL A 99 13.14 7.84 -1.14
CA VAL A 99 13.46 8.52 0.14
C VAL A 99 13.11 7.63 1.34
N ALA A 100 11.97 6.93 1.31
CA ALA A 100 11.60 5.98 2.36
C ALA A 100 12.52 4.75 2.40
N GLN A 101 13.01 4.27 1.27
CA GLN A 101 13.99 3.18 1.22
C GLN A 101 15.35 3.62 1.79
N ILE A 102 15.80 4.82 1.48
CA ILE A 102 17.02 5.39 2.09
C ILE A 102 16.85 5.52 3.60
N ALA A 103 15.68 5.96 4.06
CA ALA A 103 15.37 6.05 5.49
C ALA A 103 15.52 4.71 6.21
N ILE A 104 15.08 3.60 5.61
CA ILE A 104 15.16 2.25 6.20
C ILE A 104 16.59 1.70 6.15
N LEU A 105 17.25 1.82 4.99
CA LEU A 105 18.54 1.17 4.76
C LEU A 105 19.70 1.94 5.40
N LYS A 106 19.67 3.27 5.33
CA LYS A 106 20.73 4.16 5.79
C LYS A 106 20.13 5.49 6.28
N GLY A 107 19.54 5.50 7.47
CA GLY A 107 18.96 6.70 8.07
C GLY A 107 19.93 7.88 8.12
N ASN A 108 21.22 7.62 8.41
CA ASN A 108 22.27 8.64 8.39
C ASN A 108 22.42 9.37 7.05
N CYS A 109 22.24 8.65 5.91
CA CYS A 109 22.28 9.30 4.59
C CYS A 109 21.10 10.26 4.40
N LEU A 110 19.92 9.91 4.92
CA LEU A 110 18.78 10.81 4.88
C LEU A 110 19.03 12.07 5.69
N PHE A 111 19.67 11.95 6.86
CA PHE A 111 20.10 13.11 7.65
C PHE A 111 21.13 13.99 6.93
N MET A 112 22.10 13.39 6.25
CA MET A 112 23.08 14.16 5.45
C MET A 112 22.38 14.95 4.35
N ILE A 113 21.50 14.31 3.58
CA ILE A 113 20.70 14.96 2.54
C ILE A 113 19.86 16.09 3.13
N ALA A 114 19.17 15.85 4.24
CA ALA A 114 18.36 16.85 4.91
C ALA A 114 19.19 18.03 5.41
N ASN A 115 20.37 17.77 5.98
CA ASN A 115 21.29 18.81 6.45
C ASN A 115 21.81 19.70 5.33
N GLU A 116 22.28 19.09 4.24
CA GLU A 116 22.76 19.83 3.06
C GLU A 116 21.67 20.71 2.46
N ILE A 117 20.46 20.19 2.40
CA ILE A 117 19.31 20.92 1.88
C ILE A 117 18.97 22.14 2.75
N ILE A 118 19.18 22.08 4.07
CA ILE A 118 18.82 23.15 5.00
C ILE A 118 19.97 24.13 5.19
N LYS A 119 21.22 23.69 5.26
CA LYS A 119 22.40 24.58 5.39
C LYS A 119 22.41 25.65 4.32
N SER A 120 22.03 25.34 3.10
CA SER A 120 22.01 26.36 2.03
C SER A 120 20.81 27.32 2.12
N LYS A 121 19.89 27.14 3.07
CA LYS A 121 18.79 28.08 3.34
C LYS A 121 19.22 29.19 4.31
N PHE A 122 20.26 28.92 5.11
CA PHE A 122 20.87 29.89 6.05
C PHE A 122 22.38 29.85 5.86
N PRO A 123 22.94 30.63 4.90
CA PRO A 123 24.38 30.69 4.68
C PRO A 123 25.10 31.54 5.75
N GLY A 124 24.69 31.48 7.01
CA GLY A 124 25.19 32.34 8.06
C GLY A 124 25.17 31.79 9.48
N ASP A 125 25.11 30.45 9.67
CA ASP A 125 25.31 29.80 10.98
C ASP A 125 26.37 28.70 10.91
#